data_274819f25cf8a5bf5a40feeb84705c3f
#
_entry.id   274819f25cf8a5bf5a40feeb84705c3f
#
_cell.length_a   1.000
_cell.length_b   1.000
_cell.length_c   1.000
_cell.angle_alpha   90.00
_cell.angle_beta   90.00
_cell.angle_gamma   90.00
#
_symmetry.space_group_name_H-M   'P 1'
#
loop_
_entity.id
_entity.type
_entity.pdbx_description
1 polymer ?
#
loop_
_entity_poly.entity_id
_entity_poly.type
_entity_poly.pdbx_seq_one_letter_code
_entity_poly.pdbx_strand_id
1 'polypeptide(L)'
;MIIKDKTIDGGKGFDWGKVSSEYAKYRDIYPKIFYQKILALGLCKDGQKILDLGTGTGVLPRNMYSYGAKWTGADISENQILYAGKLSKSAGMDIDYIVASAEEIDFPDRTFDVVTACQCFMYFDKSVVLPKLHHILKDYGHFSILFMA
;
A
#
# COMPACT_ATOMS: atom_id res chain seq x y z
N MET A 1 8.14 6.61 -4.59
CA MET A 1 9.49 6.32 -4.06
C MET A 1 10.51 6.45 -5.16
N ILE A 2 11.60 7.16 -4.92
CA ILE A 2 12.69 7.36 -5.88
C ILE A 2 13.98 6.82 -5.28
N ILE A 3 14.63 5.91 -6.00
CA ILE A 3 15.95 5.39 -5.64
C ILE A 3 16.96 6.04 -6.57
N LYS A 4 18.01 6.68 -5.99
CA LYS A 4 19.07 7.32 -6.76
C LYS A 4 20.30 6.42 -6.81
N ASP A 5 20.70 6.04 -8.00
CA ASP A 5 21.91 5.28 -8.25
C ASP A 5 22.57 5.79 -9.54
N LYS A 6 23.85 6.14 -9.45
CA LYS A 6 24.59 6.67 -10.61
C LYS A 6 24.73 5.68 -11.75
N THR A 7 24.57 4.39 -11.48
CA THR A 7 24.62 3.34 -12.49
C THR A 7 23.30 3.16 -13.21
N ILE A 8 22.22 3.77 -12.69
CA ILE A 8 20.88 3.72 -13.24
C ILE A 8 20.48 5.12 -13.69
N ASP A 9 20.03 5.26 -14.91
CA ASP A 9 19.56 6.52 -15.52
C ASP A 9 20.55 7.70 -15.37
N GLY A 10 21.85 7.43 -15.34
CA GLY A 10 22.87 8.48 -15.22
C GLY A 10 22.83 9.24 -13.89
N GLY A 11 22.36 8.62 -12.82
CA GLY A 11 22.26 9.21 -11.50
C GLY A 11 20.96 9.93 -11.23
N LYS A 12 20.00 9.85 -12.12
CA LYS A 12 18.61 10.30 -11.90
C LYS A 12 17.91 9.36 -10.92
N GLY A 13 16.89 9.85 -10.25
CA GLY A 13 16.08 9.00 -9.39
C GLY A 13 15.39 7.90 -10.18
N PHE A 14 15.40 6.68 -9.66
CA PHE A 14 14.64 5.59 -10.23
C PHE A 14 13.15 5.81 -9.92
N ASP A 15 12.36 5.99 -10.98
CA ASP A 15 10.92 6.21 -10.86
C ASP A 15 10.17 4.90 -11.10
N TRP A 16 9.64 4.32 -10.04
CA TRP A 16 8.82 3.12 -10.10
C TRP A 16 7.58 3.27 -11.01
N GLY A 17 7.08 4.49 -11.18
CA GLY A 17 5.95 4.77 -12.06
C GLY A 17 6.22 4.47 -13.52
N LYS A 18 7.48 4.57 -13.98
CA LYS A 18 7.86 4.27 -15.37
C LYS A 18 7.72 2.79 -15.73
N VAL A 19 7.77 1.91 -14.74
CA VAL A 19 7.67 0.46 -14.92
C VAL A 19 6.39 -0.11 -14.30
N SER A 20 5.41 0.74 -14.00
CA SER A 20 4.22 0.33 -13.24
C SER A 20 3.42 -0.79 -13.93
N SER A 21 3.32 -0.81 -15.26
CA SER A 21 2.60 -1.85 -15.98
C SER A 21 3.28 -3.23 -15.86
N GLU A 22 4.59 -3.28 -16.00
CA GLU A 22 5.37 -4.50 -15.81
C GLU A 22 5.42 -4.88 -14.34
N TYR A 23 5.60 -3.90 -13.45
CA TYR A 23 5.61 -4.09 -12.03
C TYR A 23 4.30 -4.75 -11.55
N ALA A 24 3.16 -4.26 -11.99
CA ALA A 24 1.87 -4.84 -11.66
C ALA A 24 1.78 -6.30 -12.12
N LYS A 25 2.23 -6.59 -13.33
CA LYS A 25 2.21 -7.94 -13.90
C LYS A 25 2.99 -8.95 -13.04
N TYR A 26 4.16 -8.57 -12.55
CA TYR A 26 5.00 -9.44 -11.72
C TYR A 26 4.56 -9.49 -10.26
N ARG A 27 4.10 -8.36 -9.72
CA ARG A 27 3.69 -8.27 -8.31
C ARG A 27 2.34 -8.94 -8.03
N ASP A 28 1.52 -9.12 -9.04
CA ASP A 28 0.23 -9.79 -8.89
C ASP A 28 0.36 -11.32 -8.72
N ILE A 29 1.57 -11.84 -8.72
CA ILE A 29 1.84 -13.27 -8.58
C ILE A 29 2.09 -13.73 -7.13
N TYR A 30 1.76 -12.93 -6.13
CA TYR A 30 1.86 -13.42 -4.75
C TYR A 30 1.00 -14.67 -4.58
N PRO A 31 1.52 -15.72 -3.92
CA PRO A 31 0.74 -16.94 -3.70
C PRO A 31 -0.51 -16.63 -2.87
N LYS A 32 -1.58 -17.34 -3.15
CA LYS A 32 -2.83 -17.22 -2.40
C LYS A 32 -2.62 -17.41 -0.89
N ILE A 33 -1.69 -18.26 -0.49
CA ILE A 33 -1.37 -18.50 0.91
C ILE A 33 -0.91 -17.22 1.63
N PHE A 34 -0.26 -16.30 0.93
CA PHE A 34 0.16 -15.01 1.49
C PHE A 34 -1.04 -14.22 2.01
N TYR A 35 -2.08 -14.10 1.20
CA TYR A 35 -3.30 -13.39 1.59
C TYR A 35 -4.08 -14.15 2.66
N GLN A 36 -4.12 -15.46 2.56
CA GLN A 36 -4.80 -16.31 3.56
C GLN A 36 -4.17 -16.19 4.94
N LYS A 37 -2.84 -16.07 5.03
CA LYS A 37 -2.15 -15.85 6.30
C LYS A 37 -2.52 -14.50 6.93
N ILE A 38 -2.66 -13.46 6.13
CA ILE A 38 -3.10 -12.15 6.61
C ILE A 38 -4.49 -12.25 7.22
N LEU A 39 -5.41 -12.91 6.54
CA LEU A 39 -6.77 -13.14 7.03
C LEU A 39 -6.78 -13.99 8.32
N ALA A 40 -5.94 -15.01 8.39
CA ALA A 40 -5.84 -15.87 9.57
C ALA A 40 -5.40 -15.12 10.82
N LEU A 41 -4.67 -14.01 10.64
CA LEU A 41 -4.29 -13.12 11.74
C LEU A 41 -5.43 -12.17 12.14
N GLY A 42 -6.58 -12.24 11.49
CA GLY A 42 -7.72 -11.36 11.76
C GLY A 42 -7.57 -9.99 11.10
N LEU A 43 -6.73 -9.86 10.08
CA LEU A 43 -6.43 -8.59 9.42
C LEU A 43 -7.05 -8.54 8.03
N CYS A 44 -7.43 -7.33 7.60
CA CYS A 44 -7.90 -7.03 6.23
C CYS A 44 -9.16 -7.80 5.83
N LYS A 45 -10.07 -7.98 6.78
CA LYS A 45 -11.32 -8.72 6.59
C LYS A 45 -12.54 -7.79 6.65
N ASP A 46 -13.70 -8.36 6.40
CA ASP A 46 -14.97 -7.67 6.37
C ASP A 46 -15.19 -6.77 7.59
N GLY A 47 -15.69 -5.57 7.34
CA GLY A 47 -15.98 -4.57 8.37
C GLY A 47 -14.80 -3.71 8.77
N GLN A 48 -13.59 -4.00 8.31
CA GLN A 48 -12.41 -3.22 8.63
C GLN A 48 -12.11 -2.14 7.59
N LYS A 49 -11.56 -1.01 8.05
CA LYS A 49 -11.00 0.04 7.19
C LYS A 49 -9.49 -0.07 7.19
N ILE A 50 -8.90 -0.17 6.02
CA ILE A 50 -7.48 -0.44 5.84
C ILE A 50 -6.82 0.68 5.06
N LEU A 51 -5.65 1.12 5.51
CA LEU A 51 -4.75 1.98 4.74
C LEU A 51 -3.52 1.17 4.33
N ASP A 52 -3.26 1.09 3.03
CA ASP A 52 -2.07 0.43 2.50
C ASP A 52 -1.05 1.48 2.08
N LEU A 53 0.05 1.58 2.81
CA LEU A 53 1.15 2.50 2.53
C LEU A 53 2.08 1.89 1.49
N GLY A 54 2.53 2.72 0.54
CA GLY A 54 3.36 2.24 -0.55
C GLY A 54 2.61 1.22 -1.42
N THR A 55 1.35 1.50 -1.69
CA THR A 55 0.42 0.55 -2.33
C THR A 55 0.82 0.18 -3.77
N GLY A 56 1.67 0.98 -4.41
CA GLY A 56 2.08 0.75 -5.79
C GLY A 56 0.89 0.77 -6.73
N THR A 57 0.71 -0.30 -7.49
CA THR A 57 -0.44 -0.47 -8.39
C THR A 57 -1.66 -1.06 -7.68
N GLY A 58 -1.68 -1.04 -6.35
CA GLY A 58 -2.80 -1.56 -5.58
C GLY A 58 -2.84 -3.08 -5.48
N VAL A 59 -1.69 -3.74 -5.53
CA VAL A 59 -1.61 -5.21 -5.51
C VAL A 59 -2.30 -5.79 -4.29
N LEU A 60 -1.97 -5.30 -3.10
CA LEU A 60 -2.56 -5.83 -1.87
C LEU A 60 -4.07 -5.54 -1.78
N PRO A 61 -4.53 -4.28 -1.92
CA PRO A 61 -5.96 -3.99 -1.88
C PRO A 61 -6.77 -4.74 -2.94
N ARG A 62 -6.27 -4.79 -4.18
CA ARG A 62 -7.01 -5.45 -5.26
C ARG A 62 -7.15 -6.95 -5.01
N ASN A 63 -6.10 -7.60 -4.54
CA ASN A 63 -6.12 -9.05 -4.30
C ASN A 63 -6.89 -9.43 -3.04
N MET A 64 -7.06 -8.51 -2.09
CA MET A 64 -7.81 -8.76 -0.87
C MET A 64 -9.21 -8.13 -0.85
N TYR A 65 -9.58 -7.44 -1.90
CA TYR A 65 -10.84 -6.70 -1.99
C TYR A 65 -12.07 -7.59 -1.73
N SER A 66 -12.07 -8.81 -2.25
CA SER A 66 -13.21 -9.73 -2.14
C SER A 66 -13.50 -10.18 -0.71
N TYR A 67 -12.58 -9.95 0.23
CA TYR A 67 -12.79 -10.33 1.64
C TYR A 67 -13.57 -9.27 2.44
N GLY A 68 -13.98 -8.18 1.81
CA GLY A 68 -14.99 -7.27 2.36
C GLY A 68 -14.46 -6.08 3.14
N ALA A 69 -13.15 -5.90 3.28
CA ALA A 69 -12.60 -4.70 3.91
C ALA A 69 -12.72 -3.49 2.98
N LYS A 70 -12.78 -2.30 3.57
CA LYS A 70 -12.71 -1.04 2.82
C LYS A 70 -11.27 -0.55 2.77
N TRP A 71 -10.75 -0.34 1.55
CA TRP A 71 -9.34 -0.05 1.31
C TRP A 71 -9.11 1.38 0.86
N THR A 72 -8.04 1.96 1.39
CA THR A 72 -7.40 3.16 0.86
C THR A 72 -5.94 2.83 0.59
N GLY A 73 -5.44 3.14 -0.60
CA GLY A 73 -4.03 2.97 -0.95
C GLY A 73 -3.33 4.31 -1.13
N ALA A 74 -2.14 4.44 -0.60
CA ALA A 74 -1.29 5.62 -0.74
C ALA A 74 0.05 5.24 -1.36
N ASP A 75 0.52 6.06 -2.28
CA ASP A 75 1.85 5.91 -2.87
C ASP A 75 2.38 7.27 -3.28
N ILE A 76 3.69 7.45 -3.22
CA ILE A 76 4.34 8.69 -3.63
C ILE A 76 4.34 8.86 -5.15
N SER A 77 4.23 7.77 -5.91
CA SER A 77 4.26 7.79 -7.36
C SER A 77 2.86 8.02 -7.94
N GLU A 78 2.68 9.17 -8.59
CA GLU A 78 1.45 9.50 -9.29
C GLU A 78 1.10 8.47 -10.37
N ASN A 79 2.12 7.99 -11.12
CA ASN A 79 1.93 6.98 -12.17
C ASN A 79 1.45 5.64 -11.60
N GLN A 80 1.99 5.23 -10.46
CA GLN A 80 1.54 4.01 -9.76
C GLN A 80 0.08 4.13 -9.35
N ILE A 81 -0.28 5.26 -8.75
CA ILE A 81 -1.65 5.52 -8.28
C ILE A 81 -2.63 5.58 -9.46
N LEU A 82 -2.24 6.24 -10.53
CA LEU A 82 -3.07 6.30 -11.74
C LEU A 82 -3.35 4.90 -12.28
N TYR A 83 -2.32 4.05 -12.33
CA TYR A 83 -2.44 2.68 -12.81
C TYR A 83 -3.28 1.82 -11.86
N ALA A 84 -3.07 1.98 -10.55
CA ALA A 84 -3.88 1.31 -9.53
C ALA A 84 -5.38 1.63 -9.69
N GLY A 85 -5.70 2.89 -9.91
CA GLY A 85 -7.07 3.34 -10.13
C GLY A 85 -7.69 2.70 -11.37
N LYS A 86 -6.94 2.63 -12.47
CA LYS A 86 -7.40 2.00 -13.71
C LYS A 86 -7.68 0.50 -13.53
N LEU A 87 -6.77 -0.21 -12.89
CA LEU A 87 -6.91 -1.64 -12.65
C LEU A 87 -8.10 -1.94 -11.74
N SER A 88 -8.26 -1.16 -10.68
CA SER A 88 -9.37 -1.34 -9.73
C SER A 88 -10.72 -1.05 -10.39
N LYS A 89 -10.82 0.05 -11.12
CA LYS A 89 -12.04 0.43 -11.83
C LYS A 89 -12.44 -0.62 -12.87
N SER A 90 -11.47 -1.13 -13.64
CA SER A 90 -11.72 -2.19 -14.63
C SER A 90 -12.23 -3.48 -13.99
N ALA A 91 -11.84 -3.75 -12.76
CA ALA A 91 -12.27 -4.93 -12.00
C ALA A 91 -13.55 -4.68 -11.18
N GLY A 92 -14.15 -3.50 -11.27
CA GLY A 92 -15.34 -3.15 -10.48
C GLY A 92 -15.08 -3.00 -8.99
N MET A 93 -13.86 -2.65 -8.61
CA MET A 93 -13.45 -2.50 -7.22
C MET A 93 -13.52 -1.04 -6.78
N ASP A 94 -14.16 -0.78 -5.65
CA ASP A 94 -14.26 0.55 -5.04
C ASP A 94 -13.14 0.71 -4.00
N ILE A 95 -11.98 1.16 -4.48
CA ILE A 95 -10.79 1.39 -3.65
C ILE A 95 -10.39 2.85 -3.80
N ASP A 96 -10.19 3.55 -2.70
CA ASP A 96 -9.70 4.92 -2.70
C ASP A 96 -8.18 4.94 -2.82
N TYR A 97 -7.66 5.81 -3.69
CA TYR A 97 -6.21 5.98 -3.86
C TYR A 97 -5.82 7.44 -3.68
N ILE A 98 -4.68 7.67 -3.03
CA ILE A 98 -4.12 9.01 -2.86
C ILE A 98 -2.63 9.02 -3.23
N VAL A 99 -2.17 10.12 -3.79
CA VAL A 99 -0.74 10.37 -4.05
C VAL A 99 -0.17 11.06 -2.83
N ALA A 100 0.54 10.33 -2.00
CA ALA A 100 1.18 10.85 -0.79
C ALA A 100 2.27 9.89 -0.32
N SER A 101 3.34 10.43 0.23
CA SER A 101 4.31 9.62 0.96
C SER A 101 3.72 9.20 2.31
N ALA A 102 4.30 8.16 2.91
CA ALA A 102 3.90 7.75 4.26
C ALA A 102 4.12 8.87 5.29
N GLU A 103 5.13 9.72 5.06
CA GLU A 103 5.45 10.86 5.92
C GLU A 103 4.42 11.99 5.81
N GLU A 104 3.72 12.09 4.68
CA GLU A 104 2.81 13.20 4.36
C GLU A 104 1.33 12.88 4.52
N ILE A 105 0.98 11.62 4.81
CA ILE A 105 -0.43 11.26 4.97
C ILE A 105 -1.08 12.09 6.07
N ASP A 106 -2.35 12.45 5.84
CA ASP A 106 -3.14 13.22 6.79
C ASP A 106 -4.58 12.69 6.80
N PHE A 107 -4.90 11.96 7.85
CA PHE A 107 -6.23 11.40 8.06
C PHE A 107 -6.72 11.79 9.45
N PRO A 108 -8.05 11.83 9.66
CA PRO A 108 -8.59 12.04 10.99
C PRO A 108 -8.12 10.99 12.00
N ASP A 109 -8.16 11.37 13.27
CA ASP A 109 -7.85 10.48 14.38
C ASP A 109 -8.71 9.21 14.33
N ARG A 110 -8.11 8.07 14.64
CA ARG A 110 -8.81 6.78 14.78
C ARG A 110 -9.69 6.42 13.57
N THR A 111 -9.12 6.54 12.38
CA THR A 111 -9.83 6.27 11.12
C THR A 111 -9.74 4.80 10.72
N PHE A 112 -8.57 4.17 10.90
CA PHE A 112 -8.30 2.84 10.34
C PHE A 112 -8.20 1.76 11.41
N ASP A 113 -8.70 0.58 11.05
CA ASP A 113 -8.53 -0.65 11.86
C ASP A 113 -7.15 -1.25 11.64
N VAL A 114 -6.65 -1.19 10.41
CA VAL A 114 -5.35 -1.74 10.03
C VAL A 114 -4.64 -0.77 9.09
N VAL A 115 -3.35 -0.61 9.30
CA VAL A 115 -2.45 0.01 8.31
C VAL A 115 -1.45 -1.06 7.89
N THR A 116 -1.26 -1.21 6.58
CA THR A 116 -0.34 -2.19 6.02
C THR A 116 0.81 -1.48 5.31
N ALA A 117 2.00 -2.08 5.35
CA ALA A 117 3.16 -1.68 4.56
C ALA A 117 3.80 -2.96 4.01
N CYS A 118 3.56 -3.23 2.73
CA CYS A 118 4.02 -4.46 2.10
C CYS A 118 5.32 -4.19 1.32
N GLN A 119 6.42 -4.72 1.82
CA GLN A 119 7.76 -4.62 1.21
C GLN A 119 8.26 -3.18 0.99
N CYS A 120 7.85 -2.23 1.85
CA CYS A 120 8.23 -0.83 1.68
C CYS A 120 8.63 -0.12 2.99
N PHE A 121 8.42 -0.75 4.14
CA PHE A 121 8.63 -0.09 5.44
C PHE A 121 10.07 0.41 5.62
N MET A 122 11.06 -0.27 5.05
CA MET A 122 12.47 0.13 5.15
C MET A 122 12.76 1.51 4.55
N TYR A 123 11.90 2.00 3.67
CA TYR A 123 12.09 3.30 3.01
C TYR A 123 11.49 4.47 3.78
N PHE A 124 10.73 4.22 4.85
CA PHE A 124 10.03 5.26 5.58
C PHE A 124 10.94 5.92 6.62
N ASP A 125 10.74 7.21 6.85
CA ASP A 125 11.25 7.89 8.03
C ASP A 125 10.36 7.51 9.22
N LYS A 126 10.83 6.57 10.00
CA LYS A 126 10.06 5.98 11.10
C LYS A 126 9.75 6.99 12.20
N SER A 127 10.63 7.97 12.42
CA SER A 127 10.41 9.02 13.41
C SER A 127 9.21 9.91 13.07
N VAL A 128 8.87 10.03 11.80
CA VAL A 128 7.72 10.79 11.30
C VAL A 128 6.48 9.89 11.16
N VAL A 129 6.67 8.71 10.58
CA VAL A 129 5.54 7.82 10.22
C VAL A 129 4.89 7.19 11.46
N LEU A 130 5.68 6.66 12.39
CA LEU A 130 5.10 5.92 13.53
C LEU A 130 4.17 6.77 14.39
N PRO A 131 4.49 8.03 14.74
CA PRO A 131 3.53 8.87 15.45
C PRO A 131 2.24 9.13 14.67
N LYS A 132 2.33 9.31 13.34
CA LYS A 132 1.15 9.48 12.49
C LYS A 132 0.26 8.24 12.51
N LEU A 133 0.86 7.05 12.42
CA LEU A 133 0.11 5.79 12.47
C LEU A 133 -0.60 5.61 13.81
N HIS A 134 0.06 5.95 14.90
CA HIS A 134 -0.56 5.91 16.23
C HIS A 134 -1.81 6.79 16.30
N HIS A 135 -1.75 7.96 15.64
CA HIS A 135 -2.87 8.91 15.60
C HIS A 135 -4.05 8.39 14.79
N ILE A 136 -3.80 7.85 13.58
CA ILE A 136 -4.85 7.47 12.63
C ILE A 136 -5.41 6.05 12.85
N LEU A 137 -4.72 5.22 13.64
CA LEU A 137 -5.23 3.90 14.01
C LEU A 137 -6.26 4.01 15.12
N LYS A 138 -7.33 3.23 15.00
CA LYS A 138 -8.31 3.06 16.07
C LYS A 138 -7.65 2.40 17.28
N ASP A 139 -8.29 2.54 18.46
CA ASP A 139 -7.91 1.75 19.63
C ASP A 139 -7.97 0.27 19.25
N TYR A 140 -6.94 -0.50 19.63
CA TYR A 140 -6.77 -1.89 19.21
C TYR A 140 -6.54 -2.10 17.71
N GLY A 141 -6.26 -1.02 16.94
CA GLY A 141 -5.84 -1.13 15.55
C GLY A 141 -4.43 -1.70 15.43
N HIS A 142 -4.10 -2.18 14.24
CA HIS A 142 -2.82 -2.86 13.97
C HIS A 142 -2.07 -2.22 12.83
N PHE A 143 -0.78 -2.02 13.01
CA PHE A 143 0.13 -1.73 11.92
C PHE A 143 0.87 -3.02 11.55
N SER A 144 0.72 -3.45 10.31
CA SER A 144 1.26 -4.71 9.81
C SER A 144 2.33 -4.46 8.76
N ILE A 145 3.54 -4.91 9.05
CA ILE A 145 4.66 -4.87 8.13
C ILE A 145 4.74 -6.24 7.45
N LEU A 146 4.57 -6.26 6.13
CA LEU A 146 4.47 -7.48 5.37
C LEU A 146 5.68 -7.65 4.46
N PHE A 147 6.28 -8.82 4.54
CA PHE A 147 7.36 -9.23 3.66
C PHE A 147 7.09 -10.58 3.05
N MET A 148 7.53 -10.73 1.82
CA MET A 148 7.56 -12.01 1.13
C MET A 148 9.02 -12.33 0.82
N ALA A 149 9.50 -13.37 1.45
CA ALA A 149 10.88 -13.85 1.24
C ALA A 149 11.01 -14.59 -0.08
#